data_3c4c5cd96579c1e01400298b6205591a
#
_entry.id   3c4c5cd96579c1e01400298b6205591a
#
_cell.length_a   1.000
_cell.length_b   1.000
_cell.length_c   1.000
_cell.angle_alpha   90.00
_cell.angle_beta   90.00
_cell.angle_gamma   90.00
#
_symmetry.space_group_name_H-M   'P 1'
#
loop_
_entity.id
_entity.type
_entity.pdbx_description
1 polymer ?
#
loop_
_entity_poly.entity_id
_entity_poly.type
_entity_poly.pdbx_seq_one_letter_code
_entity_poly.pdbx_strand_id
1 'polypeptide(L)'
;MSKNKFGIFCILSLIGIFFYACQSEEEITYARYYTAGKQLYENKCANCHGNDGAGLAMLYPPLTDSTFLKQNKTKLACYIKNGLQGPIQISGKNYEGIMPAQATLSDIEIAEIITYITNSFGNKQGFYPYQQAGVDLQNCSN
;
A
#
# COMPACT_ATOMS: atom_id res chain seq x y z
N MET A 1 -41.19 19.50 -36.35
CA MET A 1 -40.83 19.62 -34.93
C MET A 1 -40.02 18.43 -34.38
N SER A 2 -39.44 17.58 -35.20
CA SER A 2 -38.71 16.34 -34.73
C SER A 2 -37.16 16.48 -34.73
N LYS A 3 -36.61 17.29 -35.61
CA LYS A 3 -35.13 17.40 -35.78
C LYS A 3 -34.39 18.01 -34.56
N ASN A 4 -35.02 18.91 -33.83
CA ASN A 4 -34.37 19.54 -32.65
C ASN A 4 -34.28 18.64 -31.43
N LYS A 5 -35.25 17.67 -31.28
CA LYS A 5 -35.22 16.74 -30.14
C LYS A 5 -34.10 15.70 -30.28
N PHE A 6 -33.81 15.30 -31.51
CA PHE A 6 -32.71 14.36 -31.79
C PHE A 6 -31.36 15.00 -31.56
N GLY A 7 -31.16 16.28 -31.97
CA GLY A 7 -29.94 17.02 -31.70
C GLY A 7 -29.64 17.21 -30.18
N ILE A 8 -30.69 17.56 -29.41
CA ILE A 8 -30.56 17.73 -27.96
C ILE A 8 -30.21 16.40 -27.28
N PHE A 9 -30.79 15.29 -27.72
CA PHE A 9 -30.48 13.95 -27.18
C PHE A 9 -29.03 13.55 -27.45
N CYS A 10 -28.50 13.81 -28.66
CA CYS A 10 -27.10 13.55 -28.99
C CYS A 10 -26.12 14.42 -28.16
N ILE A 11 -26.46 15.69 -27.94
CA ILE A 11 -25.61 16.58 -27.10
C ILE A 11 -25.61 16.12 -25.64
N LEU A 12 -26.74 15.76 -25.08
CA LEU A 12 -26.83 15.25 -23.71
C LEU A 12 -26.10 13.90 -23.55
N SER A 13 -26.14 13.02 -24.56
CA SER A 13 -25.38 11.76 -24.59
C SER A 13 -23.87 12.00 -24.63
N LEU A 14 -23.40 12.95 -25.44
CA LEU A 14 -21.98 13.34 -25.52
C LEU A 14 -21.48 13.95 -24.21
N ILE A 15 -22.27 14.78 -23.55
CA ILE A 15 -21.95 15.37 -22.25
C ILE A 15 -21.87 14.27 -21.19
N GLY A 16 -22.79 13.30 -21.20
CA GLY A 16 -22.77 12.16 -20.29
C GLY A 16 -21.49 11.31 -20.42
N ILE A 17 -21.00 11.08 -21.63
CA ILE A 17 -19.75 10.33 -21.88
C ILE A 17 -18.53 11.10 -21.34
N PHE A 18 -18.52 12.41 -21.42
CA PHE A 18 -17.41 13.23 -20.88
C PHE A 18 -17.30 13.15 -19.35
N PHE A 19 -18.40 13.01 -18.64
CA PHE A 19 -18.39 12.87 -17.18
C PHE A 19 -17.97 11.48 -16.70
N TYR A 20 -18.13 10.43 -17.51
CA TYR A 20 -17.69 9.06 -17.18
C TYR A 20 -16.19 8.82 -17.44
N ALA A 21 -15.50 9.67 -18.18
CA ALA A 21 -14.11 9.48 -18.60
C ALA A 21 -13.06 10.08 -17.64
N CYS A 22 -13.47 10.76 -16.56
CA CYS A 22 -12.54 11.34 -15.58
C CYS A 22 -12.28 10.35 -14.45
N GLN A 23 -11.37 9.40 -14.65
CA GLN A 23 -10.67 8.78 -13.54
C GLN A 23 -9.85 9.88 -12.84
N SER A 24 -9.98 10.01 -11.53
CA SER A 24 -9.23 11.04 -10.80
C SER A 24 -7.73 10.70 -10.85
N GLU A 25 -6.87 11.71 -10.93
CA GLU A 25 -5.41 11.57 -10.83
C GLU A 25 -4.99 10.79 -9.58
N GLU A 26 -5.79 10.88 -8.52
CA GLU A 26 -5.58 10.17 -7.27
C GLU A 26 -5.79 8.65 -7.43
N GLU A 27 -6.82 8.22 -8.15
CA GLU A 27 -7.07 6.80 -8.42
C GLU A 27 -5.98 6.19 -9.30
N ILE A 28 -5.52 6.93 -10.31
CA ILE A 28 -4.43 6.49 -11.19
C ILE A 28 -3.14 6.35 -10.37
N THR A 29 -2.82 7.32 -9.53
CA THR A 29 -1.64 7.31 -8.68
C THR A 29 -1.69 6.15 -7.69
N TYR A 30 -2.83 5.96 -7.02
CA TYR A 30 -3.05 4.82 -6.14
C TYR A 30 -2.82 3.47 -6.86
N ALA A 31 -3.41 3.30 -8.04
CA ALA A 31 -3.28 2.06 -8.81
C ALA A 31 -1.83 1.77 -9.21
N ARG A 32 -1.06 2.81 -9.56
CA ARG A 32 0.37 2.69 -9.88
C ARG A 32 1.16 2.23 -8.65
N TYR A 33 1.00 2.88 -7.51
CA TYR A 33 1.68 2.52 -6.27
C TYR A 33 1.31 1.11 -5.82
N TYR A 34 0.03 0.76 -5.88
CA TYR A 34 -0.44 -0.57 -5.51
C TYR A 34 0.18 -1.67 -6.39
N THR A 35 0.23 -1.44 -7.71
CA THR A 35 0.79 -2.43 -8.65
C THR A 35 2.30 -2.56 -8.52
N ALA A 36 3.03 -1.44 -8.42
CA ALA A 36 4.47 -1.44 -8.21
C ALA A 36 4.83 -2.06 -6.85
N GLY A 37 4.10 -1.69 -5.80
CA GLY A 37 4.26 -2.24 -4.45
C GLY A 37 4.01 -3.75 -4.39
N LYS A 38 3.05 -4.26 -5.16
CA LYS A 38 2.84 -5.70 -5.30
C LYS A 38 4.07 -6.40 -5.87
N GLN A 39 4.65 -5.88 -6.95
CA GLN A 39 5.85 -6.46 -7.57
C GLN A 39 7.06 -6.44 -6.60
N LEU A 40 7.24 -5.33 -5.89
CA LEU A 40 8.30 -5.22 -4.88
C LEU A 40 8.08 -6.20 -3.73
N TYR A 41 6.85 -6.32 -3.25
CA TYR A 41 6.47 -7.27 -2.20
C TYR A 41 6.77 -8.71 -2.60
N GLU A 42 6.34 -9.13 -3.78
CA GLU A 42 6.58 -10.48 -4.30
C GLU A 42 8.08 -10.81 -4.38
N ASN A 43 8.89 -9.84 -4.74
CA ASN A 43 10.33 -10.04 -4.91
C ASN A 43 11.13 -9.95 -3.61
N LYS A 44 10.68 -9.19 -2.61
CA LYS A 44 11.49 -8.85 -1.42
C LYS A 44 10.91 -9.30 -0.10
N CYS A 45 9.59 -9.50 -0.02
CA CYS A 45 8.89 -9.70 1.24
C CYS A 45 8.19 -11.06 1.32
N ALA A 46 7.65 -11.55 0.18
CA ALA A 46 6.79 -12.74 0.14
C ALA A 46 7.49 -14.02 0.59
N ASN A 47 8.82 -14.13 0.45
CA ASN A 47 9.56 -15.30 0.94
C ASN A 47 9.41 -15.53 2.45
N CYS A 48 9.23 -14.47 3.23
CA CYS A 48 9.04 -14.55 4.68
C CYS A 48 7.57 -14.36 5.07
N HIS A 49 6.89 -13.37 4.48
CA HIS A 49 5.53 -13.01 4.87
C HIS A 49 4.44 -13.80 4.13
N GLY A 50 4.80 -14.63 3.15
CA GLY A 50 3.86 -15.37 2.30
C GLY A 50 3.24 -14.52 1.19
N ASN A 51 2.78 -15.17 0.12
CA ASN A 51 2.07 -14.47 -0.97
C ASN A 51 0.70 -13.93 -0.54
N ASP A 52 0.15 -14.49 0.51
CA ASP A 52 -1.13 -14.13 1.14
C ASP A 52 -0.97 -13.24 2.38
N GLY A 53 0.27 -12.87 2.72
CA GLY A 53 0.58 -12.07 3.89
C GLY A 53 0.34 -12.77 5.23
N ALA A 54 0.12 -14.10 5.25
CA ALA A 54 -0.17 -14.84 6.47
C ALA A 54 1.05 -15.08 7.38
N GLY A 55 2.25 -14.81 6.87
CA GLY A 55 3.49 -15.10 7.59
C GLY A 55 3.79 -16.58 7.67
N LEU A 56 4.66 -16.98 8.59
CA LEU A 56 5.02 -18.38 8.79
C LEU A 56 5.08 -18.72 10.28
N ALA A 57 4.00 -19.29 10.79
CA ALA A 57 3.87 -19.78 12.18
C ALA A 57 4.34 -18.73 13.21
N MET A 58 5.36 -19.07 14.03
CA MET A 58 5.97 -18.15 15.00
C MET A 58 7.28 -17.53 14.50
N LEU A 59 7.69 -17.82 13.26
CA LEU A 59 8.94 -17.31 12.69
C LEU A 59 8.77 -15.93 12.05
N TYR A 60 7.73 -15.78 11.24
CA TYR A 60 7.48 -14.52 10.51
C TYR A 60 6.06 -14.05 10.75
N PRO A 61 5.88 -12.79 11.18
CA PRO A 61 4.57 -12.25 11.53
C PRO A 61 3.66 -12.09 10.30
N PRO A 62 2.33 -12.20 10.51
CA PRO A 62 1.36 -11.90 9.47
C PRO A 62 1.27 -10.39 9.20
N LEU A 63 0.99 -10.04 7.96
CA LEU A 63 0.62 -8.69 7.51
C LEU A 63 -0.91 -8.54 7.38
N THR A 64 -1.66 -9.53 7.85
CA THR A 64 -3.13 -9.53 7.89
C THR A 64 -3.69 -8.81 9.11
N ASP A 65 -2.86 -8.46 10.11
CA ASP A 65 -3.29 -7.69 11.28
C ASP A 65 -3.42 -6.21 10.94
N SER A 66 -4.63 -5.84 10.50
CA SER A 66 -4.98 -4.47 10.12
C SER A 66 -4.81 -3.47 11.27
N THR A 67 -5.02 -3.92 12.51
CA THR A 67 -4.88 -3.07 13.71
C THR A 67 -3.42 -2.73 13.95
N PHE A 68 -2.53 -3.73 13.90
CA PHE A 68 -1.10 -3.51 14.05
C PHE A 68 -0.56 -2.57 12.97
N LEU A 69 -0.88 -2.83 11.70
CA LEU A 69 -0.42 -2.00 10.59
C LEU A 69 -0.92 -0.56 10.72
N LYS A 70 -2.17 -0.36 11.14
CA LYS A 70 -2.75 0.97 11.33
C LYS A 70 -2.08 1.74 12.48
N GLN A 71 -1.87 1.09 13.63
CA GLN A 71 -1.26 1.70 14.80
C GLN A 71 0.22 2.05 14.60
N ASN A 72 0.90 1.30 13.72
CA ASN A 72 2.32 1.51 13.43
C ASN A 72 2.58 2.14 12.07
N LYS A 73 1.57 2.75 11.43
CA LYS A 73 1.65 3.24 10.04
C LYS A 73 2.87 4.14 9.79
N THR A 74 3.18 5.06 10.71
CA THR A 74 4.34 5.96 10.64
C THR A 74 5.69 5.27 10.90
N LYS A 75 5.69 4.05 11.43
CA LYS A 75 6.90 3.26 11.67
C LYS A 75 7.19 2.24 10.57
N LEU A 76 6.20 1.97 9.70
CA LEU A 76 6.36 0.94 8.66
C LEU A 76 7.53 1.24 7.72
N ALA A 77 7.74 2.51 7.36
CA ALA A 77 8.86 2.92 6.54
C ALA A 77 10.21 2.59 7.21
N CYS A 78 10.33 2.86 8.51
CA CYS A 78 11.52 2.52 9.30
C CYS A 78 11.73 1.00 9.38
N TYR A 79 10.68 0.24 9.62
CA TYR A 79 10.75 -1.24 9.68
C TYR A 79 11.24 -1.84 8.36
N ILE A 80 10.78 -1.31 7.22
CA ILE A 80 11.23 -1.78 5.91
C ILE A 80 12.67 -1.36 5.66
N LYS A 81 13.00 -0.07 5.86
CA LYS A 81 14.31 0.49 5.53
C LYS A 81 15.43 -0.08 6.38
N ASN A 82 15.21 -0.15 7.70
CA ASN A 82 16.24 -0.50 8.70
C ASN A 82 16.15 -1.96 9.16
N GLY A 83 15.05 -2.65 8.80
CA GLY A 83 14.74 -3.95 9.37
C GLY A 83 14.22 -3.87 10.81
N LEU A 84 13.98 -5.02 11.40
CA LEU A 84 13.57 -5.15 12.81
C LEU A 84 14.42 -6.20 13.50
N GLN A 85 14.82 -5.90 14.74
CA GLN A 85 15.50 -6.82 15.64
C GLN A 85 14.83 -6.77 17.01
N GLY A 86 14.73 -7.94 17.62
CA GLY A 86 14.10 -8.08 18.95
C GLY A 86 12.62 -8.41 18.89
N PRO A 87 11.99 -8.62 20.05
CA PRO A 87 10.62 -9.10 20.13
C PRO A 87 9.63 -8.05 19.64
N ILE A 88 8.67 -8.47 18.82
CA ILE A 88 7.51 -7.69 18.40
C ILE A 88 6.24 -8.48 18.66
N GLN A 89 5.23 -7.85 19.22
CA GLN A 89 3.95 -8.49 19.49
C GLN A 89 2.93 -8.12 18.40
N ILE A 90 2.39 -9.15 17.73
CA ILE A 90 1.36 -8.99 16.68
C ILE A 90 0.28 -10.04 16.92
N SER A 91 -0.98 -9.62 16.95
CA SER A 91 -2.13 -10.51 17.21
C SER A 91 -1.99 -11.33 18.50
N GLY A 92 -1.40 -10.73 19.54
CA GLY A 92 -1.18 -11.41 20.85
C GLY A 92 -0.05 -12.46 20.87
N LYS A 93 0.70 -12.58 19.77
CA LYS A 93 1.86 -13.50 19.66
C LYS A 93 3.16 -12.71 19.63
N ASN A 94 4.21 -13.25 20.26
CA ASN A 94 5.56 -12.67 20.20
C ASN A 94 6.33 -13.28 19.03
N TYR A 95 7.00 -12.43 18.26
CA TYR A 95 7.90 -12.79 17.17
C TYR A 95 9.29 -12.24 17.50
N GLU A 96 10.30 -13.10 17.47
CA GLU A 96 11.69 -12.77 17.81
C GLU A 96 12.62 -12.89 16.59
N GLY A 97 12.05 -13.17 15.42
CA GLY A 97 12.80 -13.26 14.17
C GLY A 97 13.39 -11.92 13.75
N ILE A 98 14.47 -11.96 13.00
CA ILE A 98 15.09 -10.76 12.41
C ILE A 98 14.41 -10.48 11.07
N MET A 99 13.87 -9.27 10.91
CA MET A 99 13.49 -8.75 9.61
C MET A 99 14.70 -8.05 9.00
N PRO A 100 15.24 -8.52 7.87
CA PRO A 100 16.40 -7.88 7.27
C PRO A 100 16.06 -6.50 6.70
N ALA A 101 17.01 -5.57 6.80
CA ALA A 101 16.89 -4.23 6.23
C ALA A 101 16.79 -4.26 4.72
N GLN A 102 15.94 -3.43 4.16
CA GLN A 102 15.85 -3.15 2.73
C GLN A 102 16.49 -1.78 2.41
N ALA A 103 17.74 -1.61 2.82
CA ALA A 103 18.46 -0.33 2.81
C ALA A 103 18.61 0.31 1.42
N THR A 104 18.54 -0.48 0.34
CA THR A 104 18.67 0.00 -1.03
C THR A 104 17.37 0.57 -1.62
N LEU A 105 16.23 0.33 -0.98
CA LEU A 105 14.95 0.86 -1.46
C LEU A 105 14.91 2.39 -1.30
N SER A 106 14.41 3.06 -2.32
CA SER A 106 14.08 4.49 -2.29
C SER A 106 12.79 4.76 -1.51
N ASP A 107 12.55 6.01 -1.15
CA ASP A 107 11.35 6.42 -0.41
C ASP A 107 10.05 6.10 -1.18
N ILE A 108 10.08 6.22 -2.52
CA ILE A 108 8.93 5.86 -3.35
C ILE A 108 8.68 4.36 -3.35
N GLU A 109 9.69 3.52 -3.46
CA GLU A 109 9.54 2.07 -3.42
C GLU A 109 9.02 1.59 -2.04
N ILE A 110 9.46 2.21 -0.96
CA ILE A 110 8.94 1.96 0.38
C ILE A 110 7.47 2.36 0.48
N ALA A 111 7.10 3.52 -0.06
CA ALA A 111 5.71 3.99 -0.06
C ALA A 111 4.80 3.08 -0.91
N GLU A 112 5.30 2.56 -2.03
CA GLU A 112 4.61 1.58 -2.87
C GLU A 112 4.36 0.27 -2.12
N ILE A 113 5.38 -0.28 -1.44
CA ILE A 113 5.22 -1.47 -0.58
C ILE A 113 4.21 -1.21 0.52
N ILE A 114 4.29 -0.08 1.23
CA ILE A 114 3.34 0.26 2.30
C ILE A 114 1.93 0.39 1.74
N THR A 115 1.74 1.08 0.60
CA THR A 115 0.44 1.16 -0.06
C THR A 115 -0.10 -0.23 -0.37
N TYR A 116 0.72 -1.16 -0.87
CA TYR A 116 0.30 -2.51 -1.17
C TYR A 116 -0.09 -3.29 0.10
N ILE A 117 0.78 -3.41 1.09
CA ILE A 117 0.53 -4.24 2.28
C ILE A 117 -0.63 -3.71 3.14
N THR A 118 -0.82 -2.38 3.18
CA THR A 118 -1.92 -1.77 3.93
C THR A 118 -3.26 -1.75 3.18
N ASN A 119 -3.31 -2.27 1.94
CA ASN A 119 -4.54 -2.40 1.16
C ASN A 119 -4.70 -3.81 0.55
N SER A 120 -3.90 -4.77 1.01
CA SER A 120 -3.97 -6.18 0.65
C SER A 120 -4.25 -7.02 1.90
N PHE A 121 -4.45 -8.31 1.74
CA PHE A 121 -4.58 -9.28 2.85
C PHE A 121 -5.71 -8.96 3.84
N GLY A 122 -6.78 -8.32 3.35
CA GLY A 122 -7.92 -7.85 4.17
C GLY A 122 -7.78 -6.43 4.72
N ASN A 123 -6.65 -5.76 4.50
CA ASN A 123 -6.43 -4.38 4.91
C ASN A 123 -7.06 -3.38 3.92
N LYS A 124 -7.51 -2.22 4.43
CA LYS A 124 -8.07 -1.10 3.64
C LYS A 124 -7.72 0.24 4.31
N GLN A 125 -6.49 0.72 4.12
CA GLN A 125 -6.00 1.93 4.81
C GLN A 125 -5.72 3.12 3.89
N GLY A 126 -5.99 2.95 2.58
CA GLY A 126 -5.83 3.99 1.58
C GLY A 126 -4.38 4.24 1.16
N PHE A 127 -4.20 5.27 0.36
CA PHE A 127 -2.93 5.64 -0.23
C PHE A 127 -1.89 6.09 0.81
N TYR A 128 -0.64 5.69 0.62
CA TYR A 128 0.50 6.15 1.40
C TYR A 128 1.52 6.82 0.46
N PRO A 129 1.60 8.15 0.44
CA PRO A 129 2.43 8.88 -0.51
C PRO A 129 3.92 8.83 -0.14
N TYR A 130 4.81 8.95 -1.14
CA TYR A 130 6.26 8.93 -0.92
C TYR A 130 6.75 10.09 -0.05
N GLN A 131 6.07 11.23 -0.07
CA GLN A 131 6.39 12.37 0.82
C GLN A 131 6.24 11.97 2.29
N GLN A 132 5.19 11.17 2.59
CA GLN A 132 5.00 10.64 3.95
C GLN A 132 6.11 9.64 4.31
N ALA A 133 6.51 8.78 3.37
CA ALA A 133 7.64 7.87 3.60
C ALA A 133 8.92 8.65 3.94
N GLY A 134 9.23 9.72 3.22
CA GLY A 134 10.38 10.58 3.50
C GLY A 134 10.33 11.23 4.89
N VAL A 135 9.15 11.72 5.31
CA VAL A 135 8.95 12.27 6.65
C VAL A 135 9.13 11.21 7.74
N ASP A 136 8.53 10.03 7.55
CA ASP A 136 8.58 8.94 8.52
C ASP A 136 10.03 8.39 8.65
N LEU A 137 10.77 8.31 7.54
CA LEU A 137 12.17 7.87 7.54
C LEU A 137 13.11 8.85 8.28
N GLN A 138 12.85 10.15 8.22
CA GLN A 138 13.61 11.14 8.99
C GLN A 138 13.38 11.02 10.50
N ASN A 139 12.25 10.44 10.90
CA ASN A 139 11.87 10.25 12.30
C ASN A 139 12.13 8.83 12.82
N CYS A 140 12.88 8.00 12.09
CA CYS A 140 13.28 6.69 12.59
C CYS A 140 14.16 6.86 13.83
N SER A 141 13.66 6.40 14.97
CA SER A 141 14.50 6.26 16.16
C SER A 141 15.48 5.12 15.94
N ASN A 142 16.75 5.37 16.08
CA ASN A 142 17.81 4.35 16.10
C ASN A 142 17.72 3.52 17.38
#